data_bd3c2e2a0a3f5603feb63ba5a1ec611c
#
_entry.id   bd3c2e2a0a3f5603feb63ba5a1ec611c
#
_cell.length_a   1.000
_cell.length_b   1.000
_cell.length_c   1.000
_cell.angle_alpha   90.00
_cell.angle_beta   90.00
_cell.angle_gamma   90.00
#
_symmetry.space_group_name_H-M   'P 1'
#
loop_
_entity.id
_entity.type
_entity.pdbx_description
1 polymer ?
#
loop_
_entity_poly.entity_id
_entity_poly.type
_entity_poly.pdbx_seq_one_letter_code
_entity_poly.pdbx_strand_id
1 'polypeptide(L)'
;MEDSIDQILQDHSSIFPTNRPHPIVSACTGALLTGVYGVWSLFAMPGFRKIPWKLKVPYLPSCKDQTRNVMTLLEGRRGRLADLGSGDGRLVSDMSKFYVSVEVPASQAVFLKKDFWKTDLSSFNNVTAFLAPGVMQVLGEKLLTELPDDARVIACRFPFPNWPQKMSMGSGLNEVFAYDMRAVRVFLKSSPSTACK
;
A
#
# COMPACT_ATOMS: atom_id res chain seq x y z
N MET A 1 -39.82 -25.89 40.08
CA MET A 1 -39.27 -25.10 38.97
C MET A 1 -37.99 -25.70 38.41
N GLU A 2 -37.33 -26.62 39.15
CA GLU A 2 -36.18 -27.39 38.67
C GLU A 2 -36.55 -28.51 37.72
N ASP A 3 -37.69 -29.19 37.94
CA ASP A 3 -38.13 -30.31 37.12
C ASP A 3 -38.43 -29.96 35.66
N SER A 4 -38.77 -28.68 35.37
CA SER A 4 -39.06 -28.24 34.01
C SER A 4 -37.81 -28.02 33.16
N ILE A 5 -36.65 -27.74 33.78
CA ILE A 5 -35.40 -27.54 33.08
C ILE A 5 -34.77 -28.85 32.66
N ASP A 6 -34.86 -29.85 33.53
CA ASP A 6 -34.36 -31.21 33.23
C ASP A 6 -35.15 -31.88 32.12
N GLN A 7 -36.47 -31.62 32.05
CA GLN A 7 -37.33 -32.13 30.98
C GLN A 7 -37.01 -31.52 29.61
N ILE A 8 -36.66 -30.21 29.58
CA ILE A 8 -36.23 -29.53 28.34
C ILE A 8 -34.84 -30.00 27.88
N LEU A 9 -33.94 -30.24 28.82
CA LEU A 9 -32.61 -30.77 28.48
C LEU A 9 -32.62 -32.19 27.98
N GLN A 10 -33.57 -33.02 28.45
CA GLN A 10 -33.76 -34.40 27.99
C GLN A 10 -34.38 -34.46 26.59
N ASP A 11 -35.27 -33.54 26.25
CA ASP A 11 -35.92 -33.47 24.92
C ASP A 11 -34.96 -33.00 23.84
N HIS A 12 -34.00 -32.14 24.16
CA HIS A 12 -32.95 -31.69 23.22
C HIS A 12 -31.94 -32.79 22.86
N SER A 13 -31.79 -33.83 23.69
CA SER A 13 -30.86 -34.92 23.40
C SER A 13 -31.38 -35.88 22.31
N SER A 14 -32.67 -35.83 21.99
CA SER A 14 -33.32 -36.65 20.96
C SER A 14 -33.22 -36.10 19.53
N ILE A 15 -32.81 -34.82 19.38
CA ILE A 15 -32.71 -34.17 18.06
C ILE A 15 -31.42 -34.57 17.31
N PHE A 16 -30.40 -35.01 18.01
CA PHE A 16 -29.18 -35.50 17.37
C PHE A 16 -29.18 -37.04 17.34
N PRO A 17 -29.18 -37.65 16.15
CA PRO A 17 -29.06 -39.12 16.05
C PRO A 17 -27.73 -39.52 16.72
N THR A 18 -27.81 -40.23 17.83
CA THR A 18 -26.65 -40.80 18.52
C THR A 18 -26.08 -42.01 17.75
N ASN A 19 -25.88 -41.82 16.45
CA ASN A 19 -25.09 -42.73 15.66
C ASN A 19 -23.63 -42.45 15.97
N ARG A 20 -23.07 -43.10 17.00
CA ARG A 20 -21.63 -42.98 17.33
C ARG A 20 -20.87 -43.44 16.09
N PRO A 21 -20.16 -42.54 15.42
CA PRO A 21 -19.37 -42.94 14.26
C PRO A 21 -18.36 -43.97 14.73
N HIS A 22 -18.23 -45.05 13.95
CA HIS A 22 -17.20 -46.05 14.23
C HIS A 22 -15.86 -45.36 14.46
N PRO A 23 -15.15 -45.63 15.57
CA PRO A 23 -13.93 -44.89 15.93
C PRO A 23 -12.88 -44.96 14.81
N ILE A 24 -12.85 -46.03 14.05
CA ILE A 24 -11.97 -46.23 12.90
C ILE A 24 -12.34 -45.27 11.75
N VAL A 25 -13.64 -45.10 11.42
CA VAL A 25 -14.09 -44.20 10.36
C VAL A 25 -13.76 -42.74 10.72
N SER A 26 -14.01 -42.34 11.95
CA SER A 26 -13.69 -41.02 12.44
C SER A 26 -12.18 -40.74 12.41
N ALA A 27 -11.36 -41.70 12.81
CA ALA A 27 -9.90 -41.59 12.75
C ALA A 27 -9.38 -41.49 11.31
N CYS A 28 -9.91 -42.33 10.40
CA CYS A 28 -9.54 -42.29 8.98
C CYS A 28 -9.93 -40.95 8.30
N THR A 29 -11.15 -40.46 8.58
CA THR A 29 -11.61 -39.16 8.04
C THR A 29 -10.77 -38.01 8.58
N GLY A 30 -10.47 -38.02 9.88
CA GLY A 30 -9.58 -37.00 10.50
C GLY A 30 -8.17 -37.01 9.92
N ALA A 31 -7.58 -38.19 9.75
CA ALA A 31 -6.26 -38.35 9.14
C ALA A 31 -6.22 -37.86 7.68
N LEU A 32 -7.27 -38.17 6.89
CA LEU A 32 -7.39 -37.74 5.50
C LEU A 32 -7.52 -36.22 5.38
N LEU A 33 -8.38 -35.60 6.18
CA LEU A 33 -8.53 -34.13 6.20
C LEU A 33 -7.25 -33.43 6.64
N THR A 34 -6.57 -33.95 7.67
CA THR A 34 -5.30 -33.41 8.12
C THR A 34 -4.22 -33.56 7.06
N GLY A 35 -4.16 -34.69 6.36
CA GLY A 35 -3.23 -34.93 5.27
C GLY A 35 -3.47 -33.97 4.09
N VAL A 36 -4.71 -33.79 3.65
CA VAL A 36 -5.08 -32.84 2.58
C VAL A 36 -4.73 -31.41 2.98
N TYR A 37 -5.05 -31.01 4.21
CA TYR A 37 -4.70 -29.68 4.71
C TYR A 37 -3.18 -29.49 4.82
N GLY A 38 -2.46 -30.52 5.27
CA GLY A 38 -0.99 -30.51 5.35
C GLY A 38 -0.34 -30.34 3.98
N VAL A 39 -0.77 -31.10 2.98
CA VAL A 39 -0.31 -30.97 1.59
C VAL A 39 -0.65 -29.60 1.02
N TRP A 40 -1.89 -29.14 1.19
CA TRP A 40 -2.31 -27.80 0.74
C TRP A 40 -1.47 -26.70 1.40
N SER A 41 -1.20 -26.79 2.69
CA SER A 41 -0.39 -25.79 3.40
C SER A 41 1.07 -25.80 2.96
N LEU A 42 1.64 -26.95 2.55
CA LEU A 42 2.99 -27.02 1.97
C LEU A 42 3.08 -26.26 0.64
N PHE A 43 2.02 -26.27 -0.17
CA PHE A 43 1.98 -25.51 -1.42
C PHE A 43 1.61 -24.04 -1.22
N ALA A 44 0.68 -23.72 -0.35
CA ALA A 44 0.22 -22.36 -0.09
C ALA A 44 1.18 -21.55 0.78
N MET A 45 1.76 -22.16 1.83
CA MET A 45 2.63 -21.47 2.79
C MET A 45 3.96 -20.97 2.24
N PRO A 46 4.67 -21.60 1.27
CA PRO A 46 5.93 -21.06 0.75
C PRO A 46 5.75 -19.69 0.09
N GLY A 47 4.60 -19.43 -0.54
CA GLY A 47 4.26 -18.12 -1.09
C GLY A 47 4.09 -17.05 -0.01
N PHE A 48 3.59 -17.42 1.16
CA PHE A 48 3.38 -16.51 2.30
C PHE A 48 4.62 -16.31 3.17
N ARG A 49 5.56 -17.25 3.18
CA ARG A 49 6.79 -17.18 4.00
C ARG A 49 7.81 -16.16 3.51
N LYS A 50 7.76 -15.78 2.23
CA LYS A 50 8.76 -14.87 1.61
C LYS A 50 8.54 -13.39 1.92
N ILE A 51 7.42 -13.02 2.52
CA ILE A 51 7.13 -11.62 2.88
C ILE A 51 6.89 -11.55 4.38
N PRO A 52 7.74 -10.85 5.16
CA PRO A 52 7.50 -10.61 6.58
C PRO A 52 6.12 -10.00 6.78
N TRP A 53 5.36 -10.52 7.74
CA TRP A 53 3.98 -10.06 8.03
C TRP A 53 3.87 -8.55 8.26
N LYS A 54 4.94 -7.91 8.74
CA LYS A 54 5.05 -6.46 8.93
C LYS A 54 5.11 -5.66 7.61
N LEU A 55 5.37 -6.32 6.49
CA LEU A 55 5.50 -5.69 5.16
C LEU A 55 4.37 -6.03 4.20
N LYS A 56 3.31 -6.70 4.66
CA LYS A 56 2.10 -6.91 3.87
C LYS A 56 1.29 -5.62 3.81
N VAL A 57 1.75 -4.68 3.03
CA VAL A 57 0.95 -3.52 2.65
C VAL A 57 -0.12 -4.00 1.68
N PRO A 58 -1.42 -3.77 1.94
CA PRO A 58 -2.45 -4.12 0.99
C PRO A 58 -2.18 -3.40 -0.34
N TYR A 59 -2.20 -4.17 -1.43
CA TYR A 59 -2.10 -3.60 -2.76
C TYR A 59 -3.37 -2.79 -3.04
N LEU A 60 -3.22 -1.49 -3.18
CA LEU A 60 -4.28 -0.54 -3.48
C LEU A 60 -3.92 0.15 -4.80
N PRO A 61 -4.48 -0.30 -5.92
CA PRO A 61 -4.21 0.34 -7.20
C PRO A 61 -4.79 1.76 -7.23
N SER A 62 -4.06 2.69 -7.85
CA SER A 62 -4.57 4.02 -8.15
C SER A 62 -5.77 3.94 -9.10
N CYS A 63 -6.81 4.72 -8.83
CA CYS A 63 -7.94 4.85 -9.73
C CYS A 63 -7.67 5.90 -10.82
N LYS A 64 -8.50 5.91 -11.88
CA LYS A 64 -8.36 6.86 -12.99
C LYS A 64 -8.45 8.33 -12.56
N ASP A 65 -9.30 8.63 -11.59
CA ASP A 65 -9.45 10.01 -11.09
C ASP A 65 -8.21 10.43 -10.30
N GLN A 66 -7.63 9.55 -9.50
CA GLN A 66 -6.39 9.82 -8.79
C GLN A 66 -5.23 10.04 -9.77
N THR A 67 -5.12 9.20 -10.82
CA THR A 67 -4.12 9.41 -11.89
C THR A 67 -4.32 10.76 -12.57
N ARG A 68 -5.55 11.15 -12.90
CA ARG A 68 -5.86 12.46 -13.50
C ARG A 68 -5.42 13.60 -12.57
N ASN A 69 -5.71 13.51 -11.28
CA ASN A 69 -5.31 14.51 -10.29
C ASN A 69 -3.79 14.65 -10.21
N VAL A 70 -3.05 13.53 -10.20
CA VAL A 70 -1.58 13.53 -10.26
C VAL A 70 -1.08 14.27 -11.49
N MET A 71 -1.66 13.96 -12.67
CA MET A 71 -1.27 14.58 -13.93
C MET A 71 -1.50 16.10 -13.92
N THR A 72 -2.66 16.53 -13.42
CA THR A 72 -2.97 17.96 -13.29
C THR A 72 -1.98 18.67 -12.38
N LEU A 73 -1.59 18.06 -11.25
CA LEU A 73 -0.60 18.64 -10.33
C LEU A 73 0.84 18.64 -10.88
N LEU A 74 1.13 17.82 -11.89
CA LEU A 74 2.39 17.78 -12.62
C LEU A 74 2.37 18.62 -13.91
N GLU A 75 1.25 19.23 -14.26
CA GLU A 75 1.14 20.04 -15.46
C GLU A 75 2.17 21.16 -15.48
N GLY A 76 2.81 21.38 -16.64
CA GLY A 76 3.87 22.36 -16.82
C GLY A 76 5.21 21.97 -16.19
N ARG A 77 5.32 20.84 -15.49
CA ARG A 77 6.58 20.34 -14.95
C ARG A 77 7.40 19.63 -16.01
N ARG A 78 8.71 19.79 -15.92
CA ARG A 78 9.70 19.15 -16.79
C ARG A 78 10.72 18.38 -15.96
N GLY A 79 11.56 17.59 -16.62
CA GLY A 79 12.62 16.81 -16.00
C GLY A 79 12.21 15.37 -15.70
N ARG A 80 13.06 14.66 -14.96
CA ARG A 80 12.88 13.24 -14.66
C ARG A 80 11.83 13.04 -13.59
N LEU A 81 10.97 12.04 -13.80
CA LEU A 81 9.95 11.62 -12.86
C LEU A 81 10.27 10.22 -12.30
N ALA A 82 10.13 10.05 -11.01
CA ALA A 82 10.15 8.75 -10.34
C ALA A 82 8.79 8.45 -9.71
N ASP A 83 8.27 7.26 -9.92
CA ASP A 83 7.08 6.73 -9.22
C ASP A 83 7.53 5.68 -8.20
N LEU A 84 7.45 6.04 -6.92
CA LEU A 84 7.89 5.18 -5.82
C LEU A 84 6.76 4.29 -5.34
N GLY A 85 6.99 2.98 -5.44
CA GLY A 85 5.96 2.00 -5.11
C GLY A 85 4.95 1.80 -6.23
N SER A 86 5.39 1.88 -7.48
CA SER A 86 4.56 1.85 -8.69
C SER A 86 3.62 0.63 -8.80
N GLY A 87 3.76 -0.38 -7.95
CA GLY A 87 2.93 -1.57 -7.96
C GLY A 87 2.96 -2.30 -9.29
N ASP A 88 1.83 -2.34 -10.01
CA ASP A 88 1.71 -2.90 -11.36
C ASP A 88 2.14 -1.92 -12.47
N GLY A 89 2.61 -0.73 -12.10
CA GLY A 89 3.05 0.30 -13.05
C GLY A 89 1.90 1.04 -13.75
N ARG A 90 0.66 0.88 -13.30
CA ARG A 90 -0.52 1.48 -13.94
C ARG A 90 -0.42 3.01 -13.98
N LEU A 91 -0.02 3.64 -12.88
CA LEU A 91 0.16 5.08 -12.83
C LEU A 91 1.19 5.54 -13.87
N VAL A 92 2.37 4.90 -13.92
CA VAL A 92 3.41 5.21 -14.90
C VAL A 92 2.94 4.95 -16.34
N SER A 93 2.20 3.87 -16.57
CA SER A 93 1.63 3.56 -17.88
C SER A 93 0.62 4.62 -18.34
N ASP A 94 -0.24 5.08 -17.45
CA ASP A 94 -1.22 6.13 -17.77
C ASP A 94 -0.52 7.49 -17.95
N MET A 95 0.47 7.79 -17.13
CA MET A 95 1.31 8.98 -17.27
C MET A 95 2.07 8.97 -18.59
N SER A 96 2.66 7.86 -18.99
CA SER A 96 3.38 7.75 -20.26
C SER A 96 2.48 8.03 -21.48
N LYS A 97 1.22 7.56 -21.45
CA LYS A 97 0.23 7.85 -22.49
C LYS A 97 -0.12 9.34 -22.56
N PHE A 98 -0.22 10.00 -21.42
CA PHE A 98 -0.47 11.44 -21.35
C PHE A 98 0.73 12.24 -21.85
N TYR A 99 1.95 11.86 -21.45
CA TYR A 99 3.16 12.54 -21.93
C TYR A 99 3.42 12.32 -23.42
N VAL A 100 2.95 11.21 -24.01
CA VAL A 100 2.98 11.02 -25.47
C VAL A 100 2.13 12.08 -26.20
N SER A 101 1.05 12.56 -25.60
CA SER A 101 0.27 13.70 -26.15
C SER A 101 0.99 15.05 -25.99
N VAL A 102 2.08 15.12 -25.22
CA VAL A 102 2.89 16.32 -24.92
C VAL A 102 4.36 16.13 -25.33
N GLU A 103 4.63 15.39 -26.40
CA GLU A 103 5.96 15.21 -27.05
C GLU A 103 7.03 14.41 -26.23
N VAL A 104 6.64 13.62 -25.23
CA VAL A 104 7.59 12.68 -24.60
C VAL A 104 7.37 11.27 -25.15
N PRO A 105 8.34 10.67 -25.86
CA PRO A 105 8.18 9.33 -26.43
C PRO A 105 7.93 8.29 -25.34
N ALA A 106 6.99 7.38 -25.55
CA ALA A 106 6.70 6.27 -24.63
C ALA A 106 7.94 5.36 -24.37
N SER A 107 8.95 5.42 -25.24
CA SER A 107 10.23 4.74 -25.10
C SER A 107 11.08 5.22 -23.92
N GLN A 108 10.73 6.31 -23.26
CA GLN A 108 11.47 6.85 -22.11
C GLN A 108 10.92 6.39 -20.73
N ALA A 109 9.83 5.62 -20.70
CA ALA A 109 9.36 5.01 -19.47
C ALA A 109 10.17 3.75 -19.14
N VAL A 110 10.95 3.78 -18.07
CA VAL A 110 11.77 2.66 -17.64
C VAL A 110 11.21 2.10 -16.33
N PHE A 111 10.84 0.84 -16.34
CA PHE A 111 10.37 0.13 -15.14
C PHE A 111 11.57 -0.56 -14.47
N LEU A 112 11.93 -0.11 -13.29
CA LEU A 112 13.05 -0.65 -12.53
C LEU A 112 12.55 -1.41 -11.30
N LYS A 113 12.83 -2.70 -11.21
CA LYS A 113 12.64 -3.47 -9.98
C LYS A 113 13.83 -3.23 -9.06
N LYS A 114 13.88 -2.06 -8.44
CA LYS A 114 14.92 -1.66 -7.49
C LYS A 114 14.32 -1.32 -6.14
N ASP A 115 15.12 -1.49 -5.11
CA ASP A 115 14.81 -0.99 -3.77
C ASP A 115 15.00 0.54 -3.78
N PHE A 116 13.91 1.29 -3.73
CA PHE A 116 13.96 2.75 -3.78
C PHE A 116 14.62 3.35 -2.53
N TRP A 117 14.69 2.62 -1.41
CA TRP A 117 15.42 3.07 -0.23
C TRP A 117 16.93 3.19 -0.50
N LYS A 118 17.45 2.36 -1.40
CA LYS A 118 18.87 2.31 -1.80
C LYS A 118 19.15 3.06 -3.11
N THR A 119 18.11 3.57 -3.76
CA THR A 119 18.25 4.30 -5.02
C THR A 119 18.47 5.78 -4.73
N ASP A 120 19.46 6.38 -5.37
CA ASP A 120 19.68 7.83 -5.32
C ASP A 120 18.60 8.55 -6.15
N LEU A 121 17.90 9.49 -5.51
CA LEU A 121 16.83 10.29 -6.11
C LEU A 121 17.27 11.71 -6.47
N SER A 122 18.52 12.08 -6.29
CA SER A 122 19.04 13.45 -6.51
C SER A 122 18.84 13.99 -7.94
N SER A 123 18.73 13.09 -8.92
CA SER A 123 18.55 13.44 -10.34
C SER A 123 17.08 13.56 -10.76
N PHE A 124 16.12 13.43 -9.85
CA PHE A 124 14.70 13.51 -10.18
C PHE A 124 14.11 14.87 -9.77
N ASN A 125 13.42 15.50 -10.72
CA ASN A 125 12.72 16.77 -10.49
C ASN A 125 11.26 16.56 -10.07
N ASN A 126 10.72 15.38 -10.28
CA ASN A 126 9.35 15.04 -9.93
C ASN A 126 9.32 13.64 -9.31
N VAL A 127 8.60 13.49 -8.20
CA VAL A 127 8.43 12.21 -7.52
C VAL A 127 6.96 12.00 -7.22
N THR A 128 6.43 10.84 -7.57
CA THR A 128 5.12 10.38 -7.11
C THR A 128 5.29 9.27 -6.10
N ALA A 129 4.46 9.23 -5.07
CA ALA A 129 4.48 8.20 -4.05
C ALA A 129 3.07 7.77 -3.67
N PHE A 130 2.78 6.48 -3.82
CA PHE A 130 1.57 5.87 -3.30
C PHE A 130 1.96 4.75 -2.33
N LEU A 131 2.26 5.12 -1.10
CA LEU A 131 2.79 4.24 -0.06
C LEU A 131 1.92 4.30 1.18
N ALA A 132 2.08 3.31 2.07
CA ALA A 132 1.35 3.26 3.33
C ALA A 132 1.73 4.42 4.27
N PRO A 133 0.79 4.93 5.09
CA PRO A 133 1.03 6.09 5.95
C PRO A 133 2.20 5.89 6.90
N GLY A 134 2.45 4.67 7.38
CA GLY A 134 3.55 4.37 8.29
C GLY A 134 4.96 4.54 7.72
N VAL A 135 5.11 4.64 6.39
CA VAL A 135 6.42 4.86 5.75
C VAL A 135 6.62 6.30 5.27
N MET A 136 5.57 7.14 5.28
CA MET A 136 5.63 8.49 4.72
C MET A 136 6.62 9.38 5.47
N GLN A 137 6.75 9.24 6.78
CA GLN A 137 7.73 10.02 7.55
C GLN A 137 9.16 9.69 7.13
N VAL A 138 9.55 8.42 7.13
CA VAL A 138 10.91 7.98 6.74
C VAL A 138 11.20 8.31 5.28
N LEU A 139 10.20 8.18 4.40
CA LEU A 139 10.33 8.61 3.02
C LEU A 139 10.57 10.11 2.94
N GLY A 140 9.85 10.91 3.71
CA GLY A 140 10.02 12.37 3.76
C GLY A 140 11.45 12.76 4.12
N GLU A 141 12.07 12.13 5.10
CA GLU A 141 13.47 12.36 5.50
C GLU A 141 14.43 12.06 4.35
N LYS A 142 14.24 10.95 3.64
CA LYS A 142 15.03 10.61 2.45
C LYS A 142 14.88 11.66 1.34
N LEU A 143 13.64 12.06 1.02
CA LEU A 143 13.38 13.04 -0.02
C LEU A 143 13.95 14.42 0.31
N LEU A 144 13.91 14.82 1.59
CA LEU A 144 14.54 16.05 2.07
C LEU A 144 16.06 16.05 1.87
N THR A 145 16.69 14.90 2.01
CA THR A 145 18.15 14.76 1.88
C THR A 145 18.59 14.71 0.42
N GLU A 146 17.83 14.02 -0.44
CA GLU A 146 18.30 13.69 -1.78
C GLU A 146 17.75 14.60 -2.88
N LEU A 147 16.49 15.04 -2.80
CA LEU A 147 15.88 15.77 -3.91
C LEU A 147 16.43 17.19 -4.07
N PRO A 148 16.51 17.72 -5.29
CA PRO A 148 16.86 19.11 -5.54
C PRO A 148 15.74 20.08 -5.06
N ASP A 149 16.09 21.35 -4.87
CA ASP A 149 15.18 22.37 -4.35
C ASP A 149 13.97 22.66 -5.29
N ASP A 150 14.17 22.49 -6.58
CA ASP A 150 13.12 22.67 -7.60
C ASP A 150 12.23 21.46 -7.77
N ALA A 151 12.49 20.37 -7.04
CA ALA A 151 11.69 19.15 -7.13
C ALA A 151 10.28 19.35 -6.59
N ARG A 152 9.34 18.64 -7.22
CA ARG A 152 7.95 18.49 -6.77
C ARG A 152 7.69 17.06 -6.38
N VAL A 153 7.07 16.89 -5.21
CA VAL A 153 6.64 15.60 -4.70
C VAL A 153 5.12 15.54 -4.69
N ILE A 154 4.57 14.46 -5.21
CA ILE A 154 3.14 14.18 -5.19
C ILE A 154 2.91 12.95 -4.30
N ALA A 155 2.18 13.13 -3.22
CA ALA A 155 1.73 12.04 -2.36
C ALA A 155 0.29 11.66 -2.70
N CYS A 156 0.06 10.41 -3.03
CA CYS A 156 -1.26 9.89 -3.31
C CYS A 156 -1.90 9.35 -2.04
N ARG A 157 -3.09 9.85 -1.69
CA ARG A 157 -3.94 9.43 -0.58
C ARG A 157 -3.41 9.76 0.82
N PHE A 158 -2.12 9.62 1.09
CA PHE A 158 -1.55 9.83 2.41
C PHE A 158 -0.56 10.99 2.38
N PRO A 159 -0.84 12.11 3.09
CA PRO A 159 0.05 13.25 3.12
C PRO A 159 1.34 12.95 3.89
N PHE A 160 2.40 13.71 3.60
CA PHE A 160 3.60 13.72 4.42
C PHE A 160 3.31 14.41 5.76
N PRO A 161 3.67 13.78 6.88
CA PRO A 161 3.54 14.41 8.19
C PRO A 161 4.36 15.72 8.24
N ASN A 162 3.78 16.77 8.78
CA ASN A 162 4.43 18.07 9.03
C ASN A 162 4.96 18.80 7.79
N TRP A 163 4.64 18.37 6.57
CA TRP A 163 4.99 19.10 5.36
C TRP A 163 3.88 20.07 4.96
N PRO A 164 4.21 21.33 4.66
CA PRO A 164 3.22 22.28 4.14
C PRO A 164 2.82 21.88 2.74
N GLN A 165 1.54 21.60 2.54
CA GLN A 165 0.99 21.31 1.23
C GLN A 165 0.95 22.58 0.39
N LYS A 166 1.41 22.52 -0.85
CA LYS A 166 1.21 23.61 -1.81
C LYS A 166 -0.20 23.58 -2.38
N MET A 167 -0.65 22.40 -2.76
CA MET A 167 -1.97 22.15 -3.37
C MET A 167 -2.44 20.75 -2.98
N SER A 168 -3.75 20.58 -2.89
CA SER A 168 -4.38 19.25 -2.87
C SER A 168 -5.47 19.19 -3.94
N MET A 169 -5.76 18.00 -4.44
CA MET A 169 -6.77 17.76 -5.45
C MET A 169 -7.48 16.43 -5.20
N GLY A 170 -8.78 16.41 -5.43
CA GLY A 170 -9.63 15.26 -5.14
C GLY A 170 -10.16 15.27 -3.71
N SER A 171 -10.76 14.16 -3.29
CA SER A 171 -11.29 13.99 -1.94
C SER A 171 -11.23 12.53 -1.50
N GLY A 172 -11.08 12.30 -0.19
CA GLY A 172 -11.10 10.99 0.43
C GLY A 172 -10.02 10.06 -0.14
N LEU A 173 -10.42 8.92 -0.71
CA LEU A 173 -9.48 7.92 -1.22
C LEU A 173 -8.71 8.36 -2.49
N ASN A 174 -9.22 9.38 -3.19
CA ASN A 174 -8.66 9.88 -4.44
C ASN A 174 -7.90 11.19 -4.25
N GLU A 175 -7.73 11.62 -3.01
CA GLU A 175 -7.01 12.84 -2.70
C GLU A 175 -5.51 12.69 -2.98
N VAL A 176 -4.93 13.76 -3.51
CA VAL A 176 -3.53 13.84 -3.92
C VAL A 176 -2.96 15.16 -3.43
N PHE A 177 -1.77 15.13 -2.89
CA PHE A 177 -1.11 16.27 -2.24
C PHE A 177 0.18 16.61 -2.99
N ALA A 178 0.36 17.88 -3.32
CA ALA A 178 1.57 18.38 -3.97
C ALA A 178 2.42 19.20 -3.01
N TYR A 179 3.74 18.96 -3.05
CA TYR A 179 4.74 19.61 -2.24
C TYR A 179 5.88 20.12 -3.12
N ASP A 180 6.29 21.36 -2.95
CA ASP A 180 7.51 21.91 -3.56
C ASP A 180 8.65 21.84 -2.54
N MET A 181 9.76 21.18 -2.86
CA MET A 181 10.83 20.87 -1.91
C MET A 181 11.44 22.14 -1.28
N ARG A 182 11.59 23.22 -2.04
CA ARG A 182 12.06 24.50 -1.50
C ARG A 182 11.15 25.03 -0.39
N ALA A 183 9.83 25.02 -0.62
CA ALA A 183 8.87 25.50 0.37
C ALA A 183 8.87 24.63 1.63
N VAL A 184 8.95 23.30 1.45
CA VAL A 184 9.03 22.34 2.56
C VAL A 184 10.27 22.60 3.42
N ARG A 185 11.45 22.76 2.81
CA ARG A 185 12.70 23.04 3.54
C ARG A 185 12.68 24.36 4.28
N VAL A 186 12.13 25.40 3.66
CA VAL A 186 11.98 26.72 4.32
C VAL A 186 11.06 26.60 5.53
N PHE A 187 9.93 25.96 5.38
CA PHE A 187 8.97 25.76 6.46
C PHE A 187 9.56 24.96 7.63
N LEU A 188 10.25 23.85 7.35
CA LEU A 188 10.84 23.02 8.40
C LEU A 188 12.00 23.73 9.14
N LYS A 189 12.72 24.63 8.46
CA LYS A 189 13.74 25.47 9.11
C LYS A 189 13.14 26.57 9.98
N SER A 190 11.97 27.08 9.63
CA SER A 190 11.27 28.14 10.38
C SER A 190 10.42 27.62 11.53
N SER A 191 10.03 26.34 11.49
CA SER A 191 9.29 25.71 12.59
C SER A 191 10.27 25.31 13.70
N PRO A 192 10.16 25.87 14.92
CA PRO A 192 11.00 25.42 16.02
C PRO A 192 10.77 23.93 16.25
N SER A 193 11.85 23.15 16.22
CA SER A 193 11.87 21.73 16.54
C SER A 193 11.15 21.53 17.87
N THR A 194 9.93 21.01 17.83
CA THR A 194 9.30 20.43 19.02
C THR A 194 10.03 19.10 19.25
N ALA A 195 11.22 19.21 19.84
CA ALA A 195 11.92 18.09 20.37
C ALA A 195 11.02 17.52 21.48
N CYS A 196 10.28 16.48 21.15
CA CYS A 196 9.59 15.69 22.14
C CYS A 196 10.66 14.97 22.96
N LYS A 197 10.73 15.34 24.24
CA LYS A 197 11.46 14.60 25.28
C LYS A 197 10.81 13.23 25.48
#